data_5ed0f8b9decbb9b71b6b316266c8d038
#
_entry.id   5ed0f8b9decbb9b71b6b316266c8d038
#
_cell.length_a   1.000
_cell.length_b   1.000
_cell.length_c   1.000
_cell.angle_alpha   90.00
_cell.angle_beta   90.00
_cell.angle_gamma   90.00
#
_symmetry.space_group_name_H-M   'P 1'
#
loop_
_entity.id
_entity.type
_entity.pdbx_description
1 polymer ?
#
loop_
_entity_poly.entity_id
_entity_poly.type
_entity_poly.pdbx_seq_one_letter_code
_entity_poly.pdbx_strand_id
1 'polypeptide(L)'
;MKFVHSVLFASMLTFAISTSAQITITASDLPQAGESYTIQTSLPDPSSDFTTTGGGFDWDFSDLVSDSEAEVEFGAMGDAPFTAQLSFNNEWTNAEYLCDVFGPGDIDLAALETLGVELPVAISNLYSYLQMSNVSYNIVGISLGVDGLDLPVEYSDIDEVHPLPLNYMDEINSTSAFTVNIPEVFTYETSASRIGTVDGWGTLTLPGGATHEVLRVNTTITTHDIFSLSGSDPFELDRVSTVYSWVGDGGMPYLKVSMIFGATFSVEYQGESPIIDTSGNGITAVIPNAFVPFPNPIAASEDIILSGASIDTEWELRDATGRVINTGVGNTISTNGLASGAYLVSDITLLNKGLRSRPSTVIIK
;
A
#
# COMPACT_ATOMS: atom_id res chain seq x y z
N MET A 1 -56.24 58.94 24.44
CA MET A 1 -56.14 57.47 24.41
C MET A 1 -55.12 57.07 23.32
N LYS A 2 -53.86 56.78 23.71
CA LYS A 2 -52.79 56.42 22.75
C LYS A 2 -52.54 54.94 22.90
N PHE A 3 -52.82 54.19 21.83
CA PHE A 3 -52.47 52.76 21.73
C PHE A 3 -51.02 52.60 21.35
N VAL A 4 -50.24 51.99 22.22
CA VAL A 4 -48.85 51.60 21.94
C VAL A 4 -48.91 50.16 21.44
N HIS A 5 -48.53 49.92 20.16
CA HIS A 5 -48.37 48.60 19.59
C HIS A 5 -46.92 48.14 19.85
N SER A 6 -46.76 47.17 20.77
CA SER A 6 -45.47 46.47 20.94
C SER A 6 -45.39 45.36 19.90
N VAL A 7 -44.46 45.55 18.97
CA VAL A 7 -44.09 44.48 18.00
C VAL A 7 -42.99 43.62 18.67
N LEU A 8 -43.37 42.37 18.97
CA LEU A 8 -42.41 41.37 19.48
C LEU A 8 -41.67 40.75 18.29
N PHE A 9 -40.39 41.07 18.09
CA PHE A 9 -39.53 40.44 17.11
C PHE A 9 -39.03 39.12 17.72
N ALA A 10 -39.62 37.98 17.30
CA ALA A 10 -39.10 36.66 17.63
C ALA A 10 -37.94 36.35 16.70
N SER A 11 -36.70 36.47 17.20
CA SER A 11 -35.49 36.04 16.51
C SER A 11 -35.44 34.51 16.48
N MET A 12 -35.75 33.90 15.33
CA MET A 12 -35.62 32.48 15.08
C MET A 12 -34.14 32.19 14.80
N LEU A 13 -33.41 31.69 15.80
CA LEU A 13 -32.06 31.19 15.65
C LEU A 13 -32.12 29.86 14.90
N THR A 14 -31.88 29.88 13.58
CA THR A 14 -31.67 28.66 12.81
C THR A 14 -30.28 28.13 13.15
N PHE A 15 -30.23 27.07 13.95
CA PHE A 15 -29.06 26.22 14.04
C PHE A 15 -28.92 25.49 12.69
N ALA A 16 -27.91 25.85 11.92
CA ALA A 16 -27.45 25.02 10.81
C ALA A 16 -26.80 23.78 11.42
N ILE A 17 -27.53 22.69 11.50
CA ILE A 17 -26.96 21.38 11.77
C ILE A 17 -26.25 21.00 10.46
N SER A 18 -24.93 21.02 10.44
CA SER A 18 -24.17 20.41 9.37
C SER A 18 -24.43 18.90 9.45
N THR A 19 -25.36 18.41 8.67
CA THR A 19 -25.50 16.95 8.45
C THR A 19 -24.35 16.59 7.53
N SER A 20 -23.28 16.00 8.06
CA SER A 20 -22.34 15.23 7.23
C SER A 20 -23.20 14.21 6.47
N ALA A 21 -23.15 14.27 5.15
CA ALA A 21 -23.88 13.30 4.34
C ALA A 21 -23.05 12.02 4.34
N GLN A 22 -23.66 10.90 4.63
CA GLN A 22 -23.04 9.59 4.46
C GLN A 22 -22.49 9.48 3.03
N ILE A 23 -21.21 9.14 2.90
CA ILE A 23 -20.59 8.92 1.60
C ILE A 23 -21.02 7.55 1.02
N THR A 24 -20.89 7.43 -0.28
CA THR A 24 -21.09 6.18 -1.03
C THR A 24 -19.84 5.97 -1.87
N ILE A 25 -19.26 4.79 -1.83
CA ILE A 25 -18.09 4.44 -2.64
C ILE A 25 -18.56 3.78 -3.93
N THR A 26 -18.02 4.25 -5.04
CA THR A 26 -18.30 3.77 -6.38
C THR A 26 -17.01 3.33 -7.08
N ALA A 27 -17.08 2.79 -8.27
CA ALA A 27 -15.89 2.38 -9.03
C ALA A 27 -14.90 3.54 -9.31
N SER A 28 -15.38 4.79 -9.37
CA SER A 28 -14.51 5.95 -9.56
C SER A 28 -13.70 6.35 -8.33
N ASP A 29 -14.07 5.85 -7.16
CA ASP A 29 -13.40 6.13 -5.88
C ASP A 29 -12.35 5.05 -5.55
N LEU A 30 -12.16 4.07 -6.42
CA LEU A 30 -11.19 2.99 -6.33
C LEU A 30 -9.95 3.30 -7.19
N PRO A 31 -8.82 2.57 -7.01
CA PRO A 31 -7.57 2.88 -7.73
C PRO A 31 -7.75 2.87 -9.24
N GLN A 32 -7.29 3.92 -9.91
CA GLN A 32 -7.36 4.06 -11.35
C GLN A 32 -5.99 3.87 -12.00
N ALA A 33 -5.98 3.51 -13.28
CA ALA A 33 -4.74 3.35 -14.03
C ALA A 33 -3.94 4.66 -14.12
N GLY A 34 -2.65 4.59 -13.79
CA GLY A 34 -1.74 5.74 -13.77
C GLY A 34 -1.71 6.49 -12.44
N GLU A 35 -2.46 6.03 -11.43
CA GLU A 35 -2.39 6.60 -10.09
C GLU A 35 -1.27 5.96 -9.27
N SER A 36 -0.68 6.76 -8.39
CA SER A 36 0.28 6.30 -7.38
C SER A 36 -0.06 6.87 -6.02
N TYR A 37 0.23 6.10 -4.98
CA TYR A 37 -0.07 6.44 -3.59
C TYR A 37 1.15 6.21 -2.72
N THR A 38 1.42 7.15 -1.83
CA THR A 38 2.43 6.97 -0.80
C THR A 38 1.78 6.28 0.40
N ILE A 39 2.20 5.06 0.70
CA ILE A 39 1.70 4.30 1.85
C ILE A 39 2.75 4.32 2.95
N GLN A 40 2.32 4.77 4.11
CA GLN A 40 3.11 4.76 5.34
C GLN A 40 2.75 3.52 6.15
N THR A 41 3.75 2.82 6.66
CA THR A 41 3.54 1.73 7.62
C THR A 41 3.92 2.21 9.01
N SER A 42 3.02 2.03 9.98
CA SER A 42 3.25 2.33 11.39
C SER A 42 3.46 1.06 12.17
N LEU A 43 4.32 1.11 13.18
CA LEU A 43 4.39 0.02 14.16
C LEU A 43 3.07 -0.07 14.93
N PRO A 44 2.57 -1.29 15.20
CA PRO A 44 1.37 -1.48 16.00
C PRO A 44 1.54 -0.88 17.40
N ASP A 45 0.68 0.07 17.75
CA ASP A 45 0.60 0.63 19.10
C ASP A 45 -0.60 0.01 19.84
N PRO A 46 -0.37 -0.75 20.94
CA PRO A 46 -1.44 -1.36 21.70
C PRO A 46 -2.39 -0.35 22.37
N SER A 47 -2.02 0.93 22.45
CA SER A 47 -2.89 1.99 22.98
C SER A 47 -3.89 2.53 21.96
N SER A 48 -3.68 2.29 20.68
CA SER A 48 -4.58 2.74 19.60
C SER A 48 -5.84 1.86 19.54
N ASP A 49 -7.00 2.49 19.62
CA ASP A 49 -8.29 1.80 19.47
C ASP A 49 -8.79 1.86 18.02
N PHE A 50 -8.52 0.80 17.27
CA PHE A 50 -9.03 0.64 15.91
C PHE A 50 -10.41 -0.04 15.85
N THR A 51 -11.00 -0.41 16.99
CA THR A 51 -12.21 -1.22 17.05
C THR A 51 -13.48 -0.41 17.22
N THR A 52 -13.41 0.74 17.88
CA THR A 52 -14.58 1.59 18.11
C THR A 52 -15.08 2.19 16.79
N THR A 53 -16.39 2.10 16.55
CA THR A 53 -17.02 2.48 15.28
C THR A 53 -18.46 2.92 15.47
N GLY A 54 -19.08 3.45 14.41
CA GLY A 54 -20.49 3.86 14.36
C GLY A 54 -20.78 4.87 13.25
N GLY A 55 -22.02 5.30 13.18
CA GLY A 55 -22.44 6.34 12.23
C GLY A 55 -22.11 7.74 12.72
N GLY A 56 -21.48 8.58 11.86
CA GLY A 56 -21.05 9.93 12.18
C GLY A 56 -19.92 9.93 13.22
N PHE A 57 -18.99 8.99 13.11
CA PHE A 57 -17.89 8.82 14.05
C PHE A 57 -16.68 9.63 13.60
N ASP A 58 -15.96 10.20 14.58
CA ASP A 58 -14.70 10.91 14.33
C ASP A 58 -13.54 10.03 14.81
N TRP A 59 -12.80 9.46 13.85
CA TRP A 59 -11.57 8.71 14.12
C TRP A 59 -10.37 9.65 14.07
N ASP A 60 -9.63 9.73 15.15
CA ASP A 60 -8.40 10.54 15.22
C ASP A 60 -7.19 9.60 15.39
N PHE A 61 -6.44 9.43 14.33
CA PHE A 61 -5.19 8.71 14.27
C PHE A 61 -4.02 9.62 13.85
N SER A 62 -4.13 10.92 14.15
CA SER A 62 -3.08 11.92 13.87
C SER A 62 -1.75 11.63 14.56
N ASP A 63 -1.76 10.83 15.61
CA ASP A 63 -0.56 10.45 16.40
C ASP A 63 0.18 9.23 15.84
N LEU A 64 -0.29 8.57 14.75
CA LEU A 64 0.43 7.47 14.12
C LEU A 64 1.82 7.94 13.66
N VAL A 65 2.82 7.12 13.94
CA VAL A 65 4.21 7.40 13.55
C VAL A 65 4.65 6.42 12.48
N SER A 66 5.06 6.94 11.33
CA SER A 66 5.59 6.12 10.24
C SER A 66 6.93 5.50 10.61
N ASP A 67 7.05 4.19 10.44
CA ASP A 67 8.28 3.42 10.51
C ASP A 67 8.92 3.25 9.12
N SER A 68 8.09 3.06 8.10
CA SER A 68 8.52 2.92 6.72
C SER A 68 7.50 3.52 5.75
N GLU A 69 7.95 3.75 4.52
CA GLU A 69 7.16 4.33 3.45
C GLU A 69 7.42 3.58 2.15
N ALA A 70 6.36 3.36 1.38
CA ALA A 70 6.43 2.77 0.06
C ALA A 70 5.53 3.53 -0.92
N GLU A 71 5.96 3.62 -2.17
CA GLU A 71 5.11 4.09 -3.25
C GLU A 71 4.41 2.89 -3.89
N VAL A 72 3.10 3.00 -4.07
CA VAL A 72 2.22 2.00 -4.64
C VAL A 72 1.65 2.56 -5.94
N GLU A 73 1.91 1.89 -7.06
CA GLU A 73 1.52 2.32 -8.38
C GLU A 73 0.47 1.38 -8.99
N PHE A 74 -0.49 1.96 -9.70
CA PHE A 74 -1.51 1.24 -10.46
C PHE A 74 -1.37 1.51 -11.95
N GLY A 75 -1.20 0.45 -12.73
CA GLY A 75 -0.96 0.51 -14.16
C GLY A 75 -2.20 0.18 -14.99
N ALA A 76 -2.24 0.71 -16.22
CA ALA A 76 -3.22 0.28 -17.21
C ALA A 76 -2.88 -1.13 -17.74
N MET A 77 -3.88 -1.92 -18.09
CA MET A 77 -3.65 -3.29 -18.60
C MET A 77 -2.76 -3.37 -19.84
N GLY A 78 -2.69 -2.29 -20.64
CA GLY A 78 -1.77 -2.23 -21.77
C GLY A 78 -0.28 -2.21 -21.38
N ASP A 79 0.03 -1.81 -20.14
CA ASP A 79 1.39 -1.73 -19.60
C ASP A 79 1.76 -2.96 -18.75
N ALA A 80 0.80 -3.85 -18.50
CA ALA A 80 1.04 -5.10 -17.78
C ALA A 80 1.98 -6.05 -18.55
N PRO A 81 2.63 -7.02 -17.87
CA PRO A 81 3.41 -8.06 -18.54
C PRO A 81 2.61 -8.75 -19.66
N PHE A 82 3.28 -9.07 -20.78
CA PHE A 82 2.59 -9.60 -21.96
C PHE A 82 1.78 -10.88 -21.67
N THR A 83 2.29 -11.77 -20.85
CA THR A 83 1.59 -13.00 -20.44
C THR A 83 0.31 -12.67 -19.67
N ALA A 84 0.35 -11.66 -18.79
CA ALA A 84 -0.81 -11.19 -18.05
C ALA A 84 -1.85 -10.54 -18.95
N GLN A 85 -1.43 -9.79 -19.99
CA GLN A 85 -2.37 -9.24 -20.96
C GLN A 85 -3.14 -10.33 -21.72
N LEU A 86 -2.55 -11.51 -21.94
CA LEU A 86 -3.23 -12.64 -22.58
C LEU A 86 -4.33 -13.23 -21.69
N SER A 87 -4.13 -13.24 -20.37
CA SER A 87 -5.11 -13.75 -19.41
C SER A 87 -6.14 -12.69 -19.03
N PHE A 88 -5.73 -11.43 -18.78
CA PHE A 88 -6.56 -10.44 -18.12
C PHE A 88 -6.99 -9.26 -19.01
N ASN A 89 -6.60 -9.25 -20.30
CA ASN A 89 -6.98 -8.22 -21.26
C ASN A 89 -7.41 -8.82 -22.61
N ASN A 90 -8.05 -9.97 -22.59
CA ASN A 90 -8.45 -10.72 -23.79
C ASN A 90 -9.95 -10.99 -23.82
N GLU A 91 -10.72 -10.08 -24.38
CA GLU A 91 -12.18 -10.17 -24.50
C GLU A 91 -12.66 -11.42 -25.27
N TRP A 92 -11.84 -11.91 -26.21
CA TRP A 92 -12.25 -13.02 -27.09
C TRP A 92 -12.18 -14.41 -26.46
N THR A 93 -11.23 -14.60 -25.59
CA THR A 93 -10.97 -15.93 -25.02
C THR A 93 -11.21 -15.98 -23.52
N ASN A 94 -11.21 -14.82 -22.83
CA ASN A 94 -11.18 -14.75 -21.38
C ASN A 94 -11.99 -13.55 -20.82
N ALA A 95 -13.17 -13.31 -21.37
CA ALA A 95 -14.00 -12.14 -21.03
C ALA A 95 -14.36 -12.03 -19.55
N GLU A 96 -14.41 -13.14 -18.82
CA GLU A 96 -14.70 -13.19 -17.39
C GLU A 96 -13.59 -12.53 -16.54
N TYR A 97 -12.34 -12.63 -17.00
CA TYR A 97 -11.15 -12.13 -16.31
C TYR A 97 -10.67 -10.77 -16.81
N LEU A 98 -11.46 -10.11 -17.67
CA LEU A 98 -11.12 -8.75 -18.08
C LEU A 98 -11.00 -7.85 -16.86
N CYS A 99 -9.89 -7.14 -16.77
CA CYS A 99 -9.68 -6.17 -15.71
C CYS A 99 -9.28 -4.80 -16.26
N ASP A 100 -9.45 -3.78 -15.43
CA ASP A 100 -9.24 -2.37 -15.80
C ASP A 100 -7.83 -1.92 -15.45
N VAL A 101 -7.34 -2.43 -14.31
CA VAL A 101 -6.13 -1.94 -13.65
C VAL A 101 -5.35 -3.12 -13.07
N PHE A 102 -4.04 -3.02 -13.07
CA PHE A 102 -3.20 -3.89 -12.24
C PHE A 102 -2.43 -3.05 -11.20
N GLY A 103 -2.15 -3.64 -10.06
CA GLY A 103 -1.43 -3.01 -8.95
C GLY A 103 -0.62 -4.03 -8.17
N PRO A 104 -0.04 -3.66 -7.03
CA PRO A 104 0.73 -4.59 -6.21
C PRO A 104 -0.14 -5.74 -5.72
N GLY A 105 0.41 -6.93 -5.75
CA GLY A 105 -0.25 -8.13 -5.22
C GLY A 105 -0.08 -8.24 -3.71
N ASP A 106 -1.08 -8.81 -3.06
CA ASP A 106 -1.13 -9.00 -1.61
C ASP A 106 -1.08 -10.51 -1.28
N ILE A 107 -0.05 -11.22 -1.75
CA ILE A 107 0.23 -12.58 -1.29
C ILE A 107 1.35 -12.52 -0.25
N ASP A 108 1.08 -13.00 0.95
CA ASP A 108 2.07 -13.09 2.01
C ASP A 108 3.03 -14.27 1.80
N LEU A 109 3.98 -14.10 0.88
CA LEU A 109 5.06 -15.06 0.66
C LEU A 109 6.05 -15.06 1.83
N ALA A 110 6.14 -13.96 2.60
CA ALA A 110 7.02 -13.90 3.78
C ALA A 110 6.53 -14.83 4.90
N ALA A 111 5.25 -15.18 4.93
CA ALA A 111 4.75 -16.21 5.84
C ALA A 111 5.43 -17.56 5.59
N LEU A 112 5.78 -17.90 4.36
CA LEU A 112 6.50 -19.13 4.02
C LEU A 112 7.91 -19.12 4.58
N GLU A 113 8.63 -18.00 4.48
CA GLU A 113 9.98 -17.85 5.03
C GLU A 113 9.97 -17.99 6.56
N THR A 114 8.96 -17.43 7.25
CA THR A 114 8.83 -17.55 8.71
C THR A 114 8.57 -18.99 9.16
N LEU A 115 7.98 -19.80 8.29
CA LEU A 115 7.76 -21.23 8.51
C LEU A 115 8.97 -22.09 8.16
N GLY A 116 10.06 -21.45 7.69
CA GLY A 116 11.28 -22.14 7.27
C GLY A 116 11.16 -22.87 5.93
N VAL A 117 10.17 -22.50 5.11
CA VAL A 117 10.02 -23.02 3.75
C VAL A 117 10.85 -22.15 2.82
N GLU A 118 11.98 -22.68 2.37
CA GLU A 118 12.77 -22.04 1.30
C GLU A 118 12.19 -22.47 -0.05
N LEU A 119 11.69 -21.49 -0.82
CA LEU A 119 11.26 -21.74 -2.18
C LEU A 119 12.49 -21.96 -3.07
N PRO A 120 12.51 -23.01 -3.89
CA PRO A 120 13.67 -23.32 -4.75
C PRO A 120 13.79 -22.41 -5.99
N VAL A 121 12.92 -21.40 -6.10
CA VAL A 121 12.86 -20.42 -7.19
C VAL A 121 12.76 -19.02 -6.63
N ALA A 122 13.33 -18.05 -7.33
CA ALA A 122 13.19 -16.63 -6.98
C ALA A 122 11.80 -16.14 -7.44
N ILE A 123 11.01 -15.62 -6.48
CA ILE A 123 9.74 -14.96 -6.78
C ILE A 123 9.93 -13.45 -6.73
N SER A 124 9.39 -12.76 -7.72
CA SER A 124 9.45 -11.30 -7.85
C SER A 124 8.16 -10.78 -8.52
N ASN A 125 8.03 -9.45 -8.61
CA ASN A 125 6.99 -8.78 -9.39
C ASN A 125 5.58 -9.36 -9.16
N LEU A 126 5.14 -9.34 -7.91
CA LEU A 126 3.79 -9.79 -7.58
C LEU A 126 2.79 -8.69 -7.90
N TYR A 127 1.85 -8.98 -8.79
CA TYR A 127 0.75 -8.09 -9.17
C TYR A 127 -0.60 -8.72 -8.93
N SER A 128 -1.60 -7.89 -8.62
CA SER A 128 -3.03 -8.22 -8.60
C SER A 128 -3.73 -7.53 -9.77
N TYR A 129 -4.71 -8.20 -10.36
CA TYR A 129 -5.50 -7.74 -11.50
C TYR A 129 -6.90 -7.41 -11.03
N LEU A 130 -7.27 -6.13 -11.17
CA LEU A 130 -8.43 -5.51 -10.56
C LEU A 130 -9.51 -5.27 -11.61
N GLN A 131 -10.68 -5.83 -11.37
CA GLN A 131 -11.88 -5.62 -12.20
C GLN A 131 -12.86 -4.77 -11.41
N MET A 132 -13.24 -3.64 -11.99
CA MET A 132 -14.18 -2.71 -11.38
C MET A 132 -15.42 -2.56 -12.26
N SER A 133 -16.58 -2.67 -11.65
CA SER A 133 -17.86 -2.55 -12.32
C SER A 133 -18.82 -1.69 -11.49
N ASN A 134 -20.03 -1.45 -12.01
CA ASN A 134 -21.06 -0.76 -11.26
C ASN A 134 -21.69 -1.64 -10.13
N VAL A 135 -21.27 -2.89 -10.02
CA VAL A 135 -21.85 -3.84 -9.06
C VAL A 135 -20.85 -4.46 -8.11
N SER A 136 -19.55 -4.51 -8.50
CA SER A 136 -18.51 -5.11 -7.67
C SER A 136 -17.12 -4.56 -7.97
N TYR A 137 -16.25 -4.68 -6.98
CA TYR A 137 -14.80 -4.57 -7.06
C TYR A 137 -14.20 -5.94 -6.80
N ASN A 138 -13.49 -6.48 -7.78
CA ASN A 138 -12.99 -7.85 -7.78
C ASN A 138 -11.48 -7.90 -7.99
N ILE A 139 -10.83 -8.92 -7.41
CA ILE A 139 -9.50 -9.38 -7.83
C ILE A 139 -9.72 -10.64 -8.65
N VAL A 140 -9.45 -10.56 -9.96
CA VAL A 140 -9.71 -11.66 -10.90
C VAL A 140 -8.51 -12.59 -11.07
N GLY A 141 -7.34 -12.18 -10.63
CA GLY A 141 -6.13 -12.98 -10.69
C GLY A 141 -4.91 -12.22 -10.20
N ILE A 142 -3.80 -12.91 -10.26
CA ILE A 142 -2.48 -12.41 -9.87
C ILE A 142 -1.46 -12.76 -10.96
N SER A 143 -0.28 -12.16 -10.90
CA SER A 143 0.90 -12.69 -11.54
C SER A 143 2.10 -12.61 -10.62
N LEU A 144 3.04 -13.51 -10.80
CA LEU A 144 4.30 -13.54 -10.09
C LEU A 144 5.44 -13.80 -11.09
N GLY A 145 6.55 -13.10 -10.89
CA GLY A 145 7.77 -13.36 -11.62
C GLY A 145 8.48 -14.59 -11.04
N VAL A 146 8.70 -15.61 -11.84
CA VAL A 146 9.43 -16.83 -11.47
C VAL A 146 10.65 -16.95 -12.37
N ASP A 147 11.85 -16.83 -11.79
CA ASP A 147 13.11 -16.86 -12.52
C ASP A 147 13.14 -15.87 -13.72
N GLY A 148 12.47 -14.73 -13.59
CA GLY A 148 12.38 -13.67 -14.61
C GLY A 148 11.30 -13.89 -15.68
N LEU A 149 10.43 -14.89 -15.52
CA LEU A 149 9.24 -15.10 -16.35
C LEU A 149 7.98 -14.73 -15.56
N ASP A 150 7.10 -13.93 -16.14
CA ASP A 150 5.82 -13.60 -15.51
C ASP A 150 4.84 -14.76 -15.71
N LEU A 151 4.33 -15.27 -14.60
CA LEU A 151 3.34 -16.34 -14.54
C LEU A 151 1.98 -15.73 -14.10
N PRO A 152 1.03 -15.52 -15.02
CA PRO A 152 -0.32 -15.13 -14.66
C PRO A 152 -1.09 -16.34 -14.10
N VAL A 153 -1.91 -16.07 -13.08
CA VAL A 153 -2.74 -17.05 -12.37
C VAL A 153 -4.14 -16.48 -12.25
N GLU A 154 -5.07 -17.05 -12.99
CA GLU A 154 -6.49 -16.74 -12.91
C GLU A 154 -7.09 -17.33 -11.64
N TYR A 155 -7.98 -16.60 -10.99
CA TYR A 155 -8.72 -17.13 -9.85
C TYR A 155 -9.78 -18.10 -10.35
N SER A 156 -9.78 -19.32 -9.83
CA SER A 156 -10.82 -20.31 -10.10
C SER A 156 -12.16 -19.96 -9.44
N ASP A 157 -12.08 -19.12 -8.40
CA ASP A 157 -13.19 -18.45 -7.74
C ASP A 157 -12.75 -17.00 -7.51
N ILE A 158 -13.37 -16.05 -8.22
CA ILE A 158 -12.97 -14.63 -8.25
C ILE A 158 -13.24 -13.99 -6.88
N ASP A 159 -12.25 -13.27 -6.33
CA ASP A 159 -12.41 -12.56 -5.05
C ASP A 159 -13.23 -11.28 -5.25
N GLU A 160 -14.50 -11.31 -4.88
CA GLU A 160 -15.31 -10.10 -4.75
C GLU A 160 -14.97 -9.38 -3.43
N VAL A 161 -14.15 -8.34 -3.54
CA VAL A 161 -13.64 -7.58 -2.38
C VAL A 161 -14.78 -6.77 -1.76
N HIS A 162 -15.55 -6.07 -2.59
CA HIS A 162 -16.70 -5.25 -2.19
C HIS A 162 -17.81 -5.32 -3.23
N PRO A 163 -19.10 -5.37 -2.81
CA PRO A 163 -20.18 -4.94 -3.67
C PRO A 163 -20.09 -3.43 -3.94
N LEU A 164 -20.57 -2.97 -5.09
CA LEU A 164 -20.64 -1.55 -5.46
C LEU A 164 -22.08 -1.18 -5.92
N PRO A 165 -22.55 0.03 -5.64
CA PRO A 165 -21.93 1.01 -4.74
C PRO A 165 -21.90 0.52 -3.29
N LEU A 166 -20.83 0.87 -2.55
CA LEU A 166 -20.68 0.48 -1.16
C LEU A 166 -21.24 1.57 -0.24
N ASN A 167 -22.10 1.18 0.71
CA ASN A 167 -22.76 2.08 1.65
C ASN A 167 -22.65 1.55 3.08
N TYR A 168 -22.88 2.44 4.04
CA TYR A 168 -22.98 2.04 5.44
C TYR A 168 -24.06 0.98 5.67
N MET A 169 -23.73 -0.05 6.46
CA MET A 169 -24.51 -1.26 6.75
C MET A 169 -24.58 -2.29 5.62
N ASP A 170 -23.88 -2.10 4.51
CA ASP A 170 -23.76 -3.15 3.51
C ASP A 170 -22.98 -4.35 4.08
N GLU A 171 -23.40 -5.55 3.70
CA GLU A 171 -22.75 -6.80 4.06
C GLU A 171 -21.85 -7.29 2.92
N ILE A 172 -20.72 -7.89 3.28
CA ILE A 172 -19.75 -8.51 2.38
C ILE A 172 -19.74 -10.00 2.69
N ASN A 173 -19.94 -10.82 1.67
CA ASN A 173 -19.88 -12.27 1.80
C ASN A 173 -19.44 -12.87 0.46
N SER A 174 -18.17 -13.25 0.35
CA SER A 174 -17.58 -13.81 -0.85
C SER A 174 -16.63 -14.94 -0.51
N THR A 175 -16.30 -15.72 -1.52
CA THR A 175 -15.24 -16.74 -1.50
C THR A 175 -14.25 -16.45 -2.60
N SER A 176 -13.03 -16.98 -2.47
CA SER A 176 -12.03 -16.91 -3.52
C SER A 176 -11.14 -18.14 -3.51
N ALA A 177 -10.59 -18.50 -4.67
CA ALA A 177 -9.62 -19.58 -4.78
C ALA A 177 -8.72 -19.41 -5.99
N PHE A 178 -7.46 -19.82 -5.86
CA PHE A 178 -6.55 -19.94 -6.98
C PHE A 178 -5.49 -20.99 -6.71
N THR A 179 -4.77 -21.38 -7.76
CA THR A 179 -3.66 -22.35 -7.67
C THR A 179 -2.47 -21.83 -8.47
N VAL A 180 -1.34 -21.64 -7.81
CA VAL A 180 -0.03 -21.44 -8.46
C VAL A 180 0.60 -22.81 -8.65
N ASN A 181 0.94 -23.16 -9.88
CA ASN A 181 1.61 -24.43 -10.17
C ASN A 181 2.89 -24.17 -10.97
N ILE A 182 4.03 -24.45 -10.35
CA ILE A 182 5.33 -24.48 -11.03
C ILE A 182 5.72 -25.96 -11.16
N PRO A 183 5.59 -26.56 -12.37
CA PRO A 183 5.79 -27.99 -12.57
C PRO A 183 7.13 -28.47 -12.02
N GLU A 184 7.12 -29.61 -11.33
CA GLU A 184 8.29 -30.27 -10.73
C GLU A 184 8.96 -29.45 -9.59
N VAL A 185 8.46 -28.28 -9.23
CA VAL A 185 9.00 -27.39 -8.20
C VAL A 185 8.06 -27.30 -7.01
N PHE A 186 6.94 -26.58 -7.17
CA PHE A 186 5.94 -26.47 -6.12
C PHE A 186 4.55 -26.18 -6.66
N THR A 187 3.55 -26.52 -5.84
CA THR A 187 2.16 -26.08 -6.02
C THR A 187 1.72 -25.36 -4.76
N TYR A 188 1.09 -24.20 -4.94
CA TYR A 188 0.42 -23.46 -3.88
C TYR A 188 -1.05 -23.32 -4.23
N GLU A 189 -1.91 -23.90 -3.41
CA GLU A 189 -3.35 -23.81 -3.53
C GLU A 189 -3.87 -22.98 -2.36
N THR A 190 -4.75 -22.04 -2.63
CA THR A 190 -5.39 -21.25 -1.60
C THR A 190 -6.87 -21.11 -1.86
N SER A 191 -7.64 -21.16 -0.79
CA SER A 191 -9.06 -20.82 -0.79
C SER A 191 -9.34 -19.92 0.41
N ALA A 192 -10.20 -18.92 0.21
CA ALA A 192 -10.56 -17.99 1.26
C ALA A 192 -12.08 -17.76 1.32
N SER A 193 -12.57 -17.40 2.49
CA SER A 193 -13.90 -16.82 2.68
C SER A 193 -13.75 -15.45 3.32
N ARG A 194 -14.50 -14.48 2.81
CA ARG A 194 -14.53 -13.09 3.24
C ARG A 194 -15.91 -12.77 3.76
N ILE A 195 -16.03 -12.43 5.04
CA ILE A 195 -17.28 -12.01 5.67
C ILE A 195 -17.03 -10.67 6.33
N GLY A 196 -17.86 -9.68 6.02
CA GLY A 196 -17.67 -8.34 6.54
C GLY A 196 -18.93 -7.49 6.52
N THR A 197 -18.78 -6.27 7.00
CA THR A 197 -19.83 -5.26 7.01
C THR A 197 -19.20 -3.87 7.00
N VAL A 198 -19.91 -2.91 6.41
CA VAL A 198 -19.60 -1.49 6.54
C VAL A 198 -20.17 -1.01 7.87
N ASP A 199 -19.37 -1.05 8.93
CA ASP A 199 -19.82 -0.89 10.31
C ASP A 199 -19.71 0.55 10.84
N GLY A 200 -19.19 1.48 10.03
CA GLY A 200 -19.07 2.89 10.41
C GLY A 200 -18.94 3.82 9.21
N TRP A 201 -19.24 5.09 9.47
CA TRP A 201 -18.99 6.21 8.56
C TRP A 201 -18.71 7.48 9.35
N GLY A 202 -17.96 8.40 8.79
CA GLY A 202 -17.64 9.68 9.41
C GLY A 202 -16.31 10.25 8.95
N THR A 203 -15.61 10.94 9.85
CA THR A 203 -14.38 11.65 9.54
C THR A 203 -13.17 10.88 10.09
N LEU A 204 -12.16 10.69 9.26
CA LEU A 204 -10.85 10.14 9.64
C LEU A 204 -9.80 11.24 9.62
N THR A 205 -9.07 11.43 10.71
CA THR A 205 -7.92 12.30 10.81
C THR A 205 -6.65 11.47 10.84
N LEU A 206 -5.71 11.75 9.93
CA LEU A 206 -4.41 11.10 9.80
C LEU A 206 -3.25 12.03 10.21
N PRO A 207 -2.01 11.52 10.36
CA PRO A 207 -0.84 12.34 10.59
C PRO A 207 -0.72 13.49 9.57
N GLY A 208 -0.30 14.68 10.05
CA GLY A 208 -0.32 15.89 9.23
C GLY A 208 -1.60 16.70 9.38
N GLY A 209 -2.67 16.13 9.95
CA GLY A 209 -3.95 16.79 10.21
C GLY A 209 -4.93 16.77 9.04
N ALA A 210 -4.62 16.02 7.99
CA ALA A 210 -5.56 15.76 6.89
C ALA A 210 -6.79 15.00 7.41
N THR A 211 -7.97 15.43 6.96
CA THR A 211 -9.25 14.83 7.34
C THR A 211 -9.99 14.34 6.10
N HIS A 212 -10.55 13.14 6.19
CA HIS A 212 -11.22 12.47 5.08
C HIS A 212 -12.60 11.97 5.52
N GLU A 213 -13.61 12.15 4.65
CA GLU A 213 -14.90 11.48 4.83
C GLU A 213 -14.74 10.01 4.41
N VAL A 214 -15.11 9.08 5.28
CA VAL A 214 -14.84 7.66 5.07
C VAL A 214 -16.01 6.75 5.46
N LEU A 215 -16.08 5.58 4.83
CA LEU A 215 -16.73 4.39 5.34
C LEU A 215 -15.70 3.51 6.03
N ARG A 216 -16.05 2.89 7.16
CA ARG A 216 -15.24 1.86 7.77
C ARG A 216 -15.77 0.48 7.41
N VAL A 217 -14.93 -0.31 6.77
CA VAL A 217 -15.21 -1.70 6.40
C VAL A 217 -14.49 -2.63 7.38
N ASN A 218 -15.24 -3.51 8.01
CA ASN A 218 -14.73 -4.54 8.91
C ASN A 218 -14.90 -5.90 8.24
N THR A 219 -13.81 -6.57 7.95
CA THR A 219 -13.80 -7.83 7.21
C THR A 219 -13.01 -8.90 7.95
N THR A 220 -13.58 -10.08 8.10
CA THR A 220 -12.88 -11.29 8.54
C THR A 220 -12.61 -12.16 7.32
N ILE A 221 -11.34 -12.52 7.13
CA ILE A 221 -10.89 -13.40 6.05
C ILE A 221 -10.36 -14.68 6.68
N THR A 222 -10.95 -15.80 6.30
CA THR A 222 -10.48 -17.14 6.67
C THR A 222 -9.87 -17.77 5.44
N THR A 223 -8.59 -18.11 5.51
CA THR A 223 -7.80 -18.67 4.40
C THR A 223 -7.34 -20.06 4.75
N HIS A 224 -7.45 -20.97 3.80
CA HIS A 224 -6.87 -22.31 3.83
C HIS A 224 -5.85 -22.43 2.72
N ASP A 225 -4.59 -22.62 3.08
CA ASP A 225 -3.44 -22.68 2.19
C ASP A 225 -2.85 -24.09 2.17
N ILE A 226 -2.53 -24.61 1.00
CA ILE A 226 -1.86 -25.91 0.82
C ILE A 226 -0.59 -25.68 0.00
N PHE A 227 0.54 -26.02 0.58
CA PHE A 227 1.85 -25.97 -0.08
C PHE A 227 2.36 -27.36 -0.34
N SER A 228 2.68 -27.68 -1.60
CA SER A 228 3.23 -28.97 -2.02
C SER A 228 4.58 -28.73 -2.70
N LEU A 229 5.66 -29.10 -2.05
CA LEU A 229 7.00 -29.07 -2.61
C LEU A 229 7.34 -30.44 -3.22
N SER A 230 8.05 -30.43 -4.35
CA SER A 230 8.48 -31.68 -4.99
C SER A 230 9.30 -32.55 -4.03
N GLY A 231 8.82 -33.75 -3.79
CA GLY A 231 9.50 -34.71 -2.91
C GLY A 231 9.21 -34.56 -1.40
N SER A 232 8.28 -33.70 -1.01
CA SER A 232 7.83 -33.52 0.38
C SER A 232 6.33 -33.78 0.52
N ASP A 233 5.88 -34.09 1.73
CA ASP A 233 4.45 -34.13 2.03
C ASP A 233 3.87 -32.70 1.98
N PRO A 234 2.61 -32.52 1.55
CA PRO A 234 1.94 -31.22 1.57
C PRO A 234 1.87 -30.66 2.98
N PHE A 235 2.03 -29.33 3.09
CA PHE A 235 1.85 -28.58 4.31
C PHE A 235 0.58 -27.71 4.18
N GLU A 236 -0.28 -27.77 5.17
CA GLU A 236 -1.53 -27.03 5.23
C GLU A 236 -1.47 -25.93 6.31
N LEU A 237 -2.01 -24.76 6.03
CA LEU A 237 -2.05 -23.63 6.95
C LEU A 237 -3.42 -22.95 6.92
N ASP A 238 -4.09 -22.95 8.06
CA ASP A 238 -5.31 -22.17 8.25
C ASP A 238 -4.98 -20.83 8.91
N ARG A 239 -5.49 -19.75 8.35
CA ARG A 239 -5.31 -18.41 8.89
C ARG A 239 -6.65 -17.69 9.01
N VAL A 240 -6.81 -16.92 10.08
CA VAL A 240 -7.93 -16.01 10.26
C VAL A 240 -7.37 -14.62 10.54
N SER A 241 -7.73 -13.68 9.69
CA SER A 241 -7.38 -12.28 9.87
C SER A 241 -8.62 -11.40 9.90
N THR A 242 -8.57 -10.33 10.66
CA THR A 242 -9.57 -9.26 10.64
C THR A 242 -8.91 -8.02 10.07
N VAL A 243 -9.55 -7.42 9.08
CA VAL A 243 -9.06 -6.20 8.42
C VAL A 243 -10.07 -5.09 8.62
N TYR A 244 -9.63 -3.96 9.15
CA TYR A 244 -10.37 -2.72 9.18
C TYR A 244 -9.83 -1.79 8.11
N SER A 245 -10.69 -1.31 7.22
CA SER A 245 -10.32 -0.40 6.15
C SER A 245 -11.20 0.84 6.19
N TRP A 246 -10.59 2.02 6.19
CA TRP A 246 -11.30 3.30 6.05
C TRP A 246 -11.18 3.74 4.60
N VAL A 247 -12.27 3.58 3.87
CA VAL A 247 -12.34 3.84 2.43
C VAL A 247 -13.09 5.13 2.15
N GLY A 248 -12.62 5.88 1.16
CA GLY A 248 -13.17 7.16 0.72
C GLY A 248 -12.89 7.39 -0.76
N ASP A 249 -12.81 8.64 -1.17
CA ASP A 249 -12.50 9.06 -2.54
C ASP A 249 -11.00 9.04 -2.88
N GLY A 250 -10.19 8.44 -2.00
CA GLY A 250 -8.73 8.42 -2.13
C GLY A 250 -8.15 7.27 -2.95
N GLY A 251 -8.95 6.54 -3.70
CA GLY A 251 -8.54 5.37 -4.47
C GLY A 251 -8.25 4.17 -3.58
N MET A 252 -7.11 4.15 -2.89
CA MET A 252 -6.82 3.16 -1.86
C MET A 252 -7.48 3.51 -0.52
N PRO A 253 -7.62 2.54 0.42
CA PRO A 253 -8.01 2.88 1.79
C PRO A 253 -7.08 3.95 2.39
N TYR A 254 -7.66 4.96 3.01
CA TYR A 254 -6.88 5.96 3.74
C TYR A 254 -6.15 5.37 4.94
N LEU A 255 -6.76 4.37 5.58
CA LEU A 255 -6.16 3.59 6.66
C LEU A 255 -6.59 2.13 6.51
N LYS A 256 -5.64 1.20 6.64
CA LYS A 256 -5.86 -0.25 6.67
C LYS A 256 -5.15 -0.81 7.89
N VAL A 257 -5.89 -1.54 8.72
CA VAL A 257 -5.37 -2.20 9.92
C VAL A 257 -5.65 -3.68 9.81
N SER A 258 -4.60 -4.48 9.81
CA SER A 258 -4.71 -5.94 9.80
C SER A 258 -4.46 -6.50 11.19
N MET A 259 -5.34 -7.40 11.62
CA MET A 259 -5.25 -8.08 12.92
C MET A 259 -5.18 -9.59 12.70
N ILE A 260 -4.27 -10.24 13.41
CA ILE A 260 -4.14 -11.70 13.42
C ILE A 260 -4.28 -12.16 14.87
N PHE A 261 -5.15 -13.15 15.11
CA PHE A 261 -5.46 -13.64 16.47
C PHE A 261 -5.87 -12.54 17.45
N GLY A 262 -6.51 -11.47 16.96
CA GLY A 262 -6.96 -10.35 17.78
C GLY A 262 -5.86 -9.35 18.19
N ALA A 263 -4.64 -9.51 17.71
CA ALA A 263 -3.56 -8.55 17.87
C ALA A 263 -3.34 -7.78 16.57
N THR A 264 -3.07 -6.48 16.67
CA THR A 264 -2.70 -5.66 15.51
C THR A 264 -1.38 -6.14 14.93
N PHE A 265 -1.40 -6.50 13.65
CA PHE A 265 -0.25 -7.02 12.91
C PHE A 265 0.38 -5.94 12.03
N SER A 266 -0.43 -5.19 11.26
CA SER A 266 0.04 -4.07 10.46
C SER A 266 -0.92 -2.89 10.53
N VAL A 267 -0.37 -1.69 10.40
CA VAL A 267 -1.12 -0.43 10.29
C VAL A 267 -0.53 0.32 9.09
N GLU A 268 -1.31 0.46 8.04
CA GLU A 268 -0.93 1.12 6.80
C GLU A 268 -1.86 2.30 6.56
N TYR A 269 -1.33 3.46 6.23
CA TYR A 269 -2.15 4.63 5.93
C TYR A 269 -1.57 5.43 4.76
N GLN A 270 -2.44 6.12 4.04
CA GLN A 270 -2.00 7.03 3.00
C GLN A 270 -1.24 8.20 3.63
N GLY A 271 0.01 8.37 3.21
CA GLY A 271 0.78 9.58 3.48
C GLY A 271 0.26 10.72 2.62
N GLU A 272 0.47 11.95 3.07
CA GLU A 272 0.29 13.08 2.17
C GLU A 272 1.31 12.93 1.03
N SER A 273 0.83 12.93 -0.21
CA SER A 273 1.74 13.12 -1.35
C SER A 273 2.55 14.38 -1.10
N PRO A 274 3.89 14.37 -1.27
CA PRO A 274 4.68 15.55 -1.01
C PRO A 274 4.10 16.70 -1.82
N ILE A 275 3.53 17.71 -1.13
CA ILE A 275 3.04 18.92 -1.78
C ILE A 275 4.27 19.59 -2.38
N ILE A 276 4.39 19.52 -3.68
CA ILE A 276 5.39 20.34 -4.40
C ILE A 276 4.89 21.77 -4.33
N ASP A 277 5.25 22.47 -3.26
CA ASP A 277 4.99 23.90 -3.17
C ASP A 277 5.91 24.62 -4.18
N THR A 278 5.36 24.93 -5.34
CA THR A 278 6.03 25.72 -6.37
C THR A 278 6.07 27.22 -6.04
N SER A 279 5.55 27.64 -4.90
CA SER A 279 5.40 29.07 -4.51
C SER A 279 6.53 29.64 -3.65
N GLY A 280 7.70 28.99 -3.59
CA GLY A 280 8.94 29.69 -3.26
C GLY A 280 9.44 29.60 -1.82
N ASN A 281 10.73 29.28 -1.70
CA ASN A 281 11.65 29.47 -0.58
C ASN A 281 11.62 28.52 0.62
N GLY A 282 11.01 27.35 0.54
CA GLY A 282 11.22 26.30 1.53
C GLY A 282 11.46 24.94 0.86
N ILE A 283 12.45 24.16 1.31
CA ILE A 283 12.61 22.77 0.88
C ILE A 283 11.49 21.98 1.54
N THR A 284 10.51 21.51 0.77
CA THR A 284 9.27 20.97 1.30
C THR A 284 9.01 19.52 0.94
N ALA A 285 9.76 18.92 0.02
CA ALA A 285 9.60 17.50 -0.31
C ALA A 285 10.81 16.69 0.12
N VAL A 286 10.59 15.64 0.91
CA VAL A 286 11.55 14.57 1.16
C VAL A 286 11.13 13.40 0.28
N ILE A 287 11.91 13.11 -0.75
CA ILE A 287 11.68 11.94 -1.60
C ILE A 287 12.25 10.70 -0.90
N PRO A 288 11.59 9.54 -0.99
CA PRO A 288 12.18 8.27 -0.56
C PRO A 288 13.55 8.06 -1.18
N ASN A 289 14.34 7.14 -0.64
CA ASN A 289 15.71 6.91 -1.07
C ASN A 289 15.83 6.88 -2.60
N ALA A 290 16.49 7.88 -3.18
CA ALA A 290 16.68 7.98 -4.62
C ALA A 290 17.49 6.79 -5.20
N PHE A 291 18.17 6.02 -4.32
CA PHE A 291 18.94 4.83 -4.66
C PHE A 291 19.20 3.97 -3.42
N VAL A 292 19.48 2.69 -3.67
CA VAL A 292 19.84 1.71 -2.63
C VAL A 292 21.33 1.36 -2.78
N PRO A 293 22.19 1.60 -1.75
CA PRO A 293 23.58 1.20 -1.78
C PRO A 293 23.75 -0.32 -1.70
N PHE A 294 24.54 -0.89 -2.63
CA PHE A 294 24.85 -2.32 -2.67
C PHE A 294 26.34 -2.54 -3.05
N PRO A 295 27.02 -3.56 -2.47
CA PRO A 295 26.61 -4.37 -1.33
C PRO A 295 26.59 -3.55 -0.03
N ASN A 296 25.75 -3.93 0.93
CA ASN A 296 25.68 -3.29 2.24
C ASN A 296 25.38 -4.36 3.32
N PRO A 297 26.32 -4.69 4.22
CA PRO A 297 27.65 -4.09 4.41
C PRO A 297 28.64 -4.41 3.28
N ILE A 298 29.62 -3.49 3.08
CA ILE A 298 30.68 -3.62 2.07
C ILE A 298 32.07 -3.77 2.71
N ALA A 299 32.96 -4.51 2.07
CA ALA A 299 34.36 -4.59 2.50
C ALA A 299 35.14 -3.32 2.10
N ALA A 300 36.11 -2.92 2.93
CA ALA A 300 36.98 -1.80 2.61
C ALA A 300 37.72 -2.05 1.28
N SER A 301 37.82 -1.04 0.45
CA SER A 301 38.43 -1.06 -0.89
C SER A 301 37.57 -1.67 -2.00
N GLU A 302 36.30 -2.03 -1.73
CA GLU A 302 35.30 -2.36 -2.75
C GLU A 302 34.47 -1.13 -3.09
N ASP A 303 33.82 -1.12 -4.26
CA ASP A 303 33.00 -0.01 -4.69
C ASP A 303 31.52 -0.23 -4.32
N ILE A 304 30.86 0.81 -3.76
CA ILE A 304 29.44 0.83 -3.51
C ILE A 304 28.73 1.16 -4.81
N ILE A 305 27.78 0.32 -5.22
CA ILE A 305 26.88 0.60 -6.33
C ILE A 305 25.60 1.24 -5.76
N LEU A 306 25.21 2.38 -6.30
CA LEU A 306 23.96 3.07 -5.98
C LEU A 306 22.85 2.56 -6.92
N SER A 307 22.19 1.48 -6.54
CA SER A 307 21.11 0.89 -7.35
C SER A 307 19.94 1.86 -7.46
N GLY A 308 19.50 2.16 -8.67
CA GLY A 308 18.50 3.19 -8.97
C GLY A 308 19.10 4.56 -9.35
N ALA A 309 20.36 4.83 -9.06
CA ALA A 309 21.01 6.06 -9.48
C ALA A 309 21.39 6.03 -10.97
N SER A 310 21.25 7.18 -11.65
CA SER A 310 21.71 7.38 -13.02
C SER A 310 23.21 7.74 -13.06
N ILE A 311 23.80 7.73 -14.25
CA ILE A 311 25.21 8.18 -14.45
C ILE A 311 25.40 9.68 -14.19
N ASP A 312 24.32 10.46 -14.15
CA ASP A 312 24.32 11.90 -13.90
C ASP A 312 23.89 12.24 -12.46
N THR A 313 23.67 11.22 -11.60
CA THR A 313 23.28 11.43 -10.20
C THR A 313 24.44 12.05 -9.43
N GLU A 314 24.26 13.22 -8.86
CA GLU A 314 25.22 13.85 -7.95
C GLU A 314 24.95 13.33 -6.53
N TRP A 315 25.97 12.78 -5.89
CA TRP A 315 25.85 12.23 -4.53
C TRP A 315 26.85 12.84 -3.57
N GLU A 316 26.48 12.79 -2.28
CA GLU A 316 27.32 13.21 -1.17
C GLU A 316 27.38 12.10 -0.11
N LEU A 317 28.60 11.76 0.33
CA LEU A 317 28.89 10.79 1.38
C LEU A 317 29.27 11.52 2.68
N ARG A 318 28.58 11.23 3.76
CA ARG A 318 28.83 11.80 5.10
C ARG A 318 29.21 10.72 6.10
N ASP A 319 30.03 11.06 7.09
CA ASP A 319 30.26 10.21 8.26
C ASP A 319 29.09 10.28 9.26
N ALA A 320 29.13 9.44 10.29
CA ALA A 320 28.12 9.38 11.34
C ALA A 320 27.95 10.70 12.14
N THR A 321 28.89 11.64 12.02
CA THR A 321 28.80 12.97 12.63
C THR A 321 28.14 14.00 11.72
N GLY A 322 27.80 13.61 10.48
CA GLY A 322 27.18 14.47 9.46
C GLY A 322 28.21 15.26 8.63
N ARG A 323 29.51 15.03 8.83
CA ARG A 323 30.58 15.70 8.06
C ARG A 323 30.69 15.07 6.67
N VAL A 324 30.72 15.90 5.62
CA VAL A 324 30.96 15.46 4.24
C VAL A 324 32.37 14.88 4.13
N ILE A 325 32.45 13.65 3.66
CA ILE A 325 33.69 12.91 3.44
C ILE A 325 34.05 12.89 1.97
N ASN A 326 33.04 12.74 1.09
CA ASN A 326 33.26 12.68 -0.34
C ASN A 326 32.00 13.14 -1.09
N THR A 327 32.16 13.60 -2.32
CA THR A 327 31.11 13.93 -3.28
C THR A 327 31.49 13.44 -4.66
N GLY A 328 30.51 13.12 -5.48
CA GLY A 328 30.77 12.68 -6.86
C GLY A 328 29.54 12.66 -7.73
N VAL A 329 29.72 12.19 -8.94
CA VAL A 329 28.66 12.02 -9.95
C VAL A 329 28.73 10.59 -10.45
N GLY A 330 27.56 9.99 -10.66
CA GLY A 330 27.42 8.63 -11.15
C GLY A 330 26.75 7.71 -10.15
N ASN A 331 26.77 6.43 -10.46
CA ASN A 331 26.12 5.39 -9.67
C ASN A 331 27.10 4.51 -8.86
N THR A 332 28.33 4.98 -8.67
CA THR A 332 29.37 4.19 -7.97
C THR A 332 30.18 5.09 -7.04
N ILE A 333 30.43 4.61 -5.83
CA ILE A 333 31.27 5.29 -4.82
C ILE A 333 32.43 4.36 -4.45
N SER A 334 33.66 4.84 -4.59
CA SER A 334 34.84 4.09 -4.13
C SER A 334 34.99 4.22 -2.61
N THR A 335 35.19 3.09 -1.93
CA THR A 335 35.47 3.06 -0.49
C THR A 335 36.96 3.18 -0.16
N ASN A 336 37.82 3.35 -1.16
CA ASN A 336 39.27 3.46 -0.97
C ASN A 336 39.61 4.61 -0.01
N GLY A 337 40.31 4.29 1.07
CA GLY A 337 40.70 5.27 2.08
C GLY A 337 39.65 5.62 3.10
N LEU A 338 38.46 5.03 3.03
CA LEU A 338 37.42 5.16 4.06
C LEU A 338 37.71 4.21 5.22
N ALA A 339 37.49 4.68 6.45
CA ALA A 339 37.58 3.84 7.65
C ALA A 339 36.36 2.94 7.78
N SER A 340 36.51 1.82 8.49
CA SER A 340 35.34 1.01 8.88
C SER A 340 34.37 1.85 9.73
N GLY A 341 33.09 1.77 9.43
CA GLY A 341 32.05 2.55 10.12
C GLY A 341 30.77 2.71 9.31
N ALA A 342 29.82 3.46 9.87
CA ALA A 342 28.59 3.82 9.22
C ALA A 342 28.71 5.17 8.52
N TYR A 343 28.19 5.23 7.31
CA TYR A 343 28.17 6.42 6.46
C TYR A 343 26.76 6.65 5.96
N LEU A 344 26.47 7.91 5.62
CA LEU A 344 25.22 8.34 5.01
C LEU A 344 25.48 8.83 3.59
N VAL A 345 24.77 8.30 2.61
CA VAL A 345 24.86 8.76 1.22
C VAL A 345 23.53 9.41 0.81
N SER A 346 23.62 10.60 0.22
CA SER A 346 22.47 11.40 -0.22
C SER A 346 22.58 11.75 -1.69
N ASP A 347 21.44 11.79 -2.39
CA ASP A 347 21.33 12.37 -3.72
C ASP A 347 21.23 13.90 -3.60
N ILE A 348 22.21 14.61 -4.13
CA ILE A 348 22.22 16.07 -4.15
C ILE A 348 21.74 16.67 -5.48
N THR A 349 21.53 15.86 -6.52
CA THR A 349 20.88 16.31 -7.77
C THR A 349 19.49 16.85 -7.48
N LEU A 350 18.81 16.22 -6.54
CA LEU A 350 17.47 16.59 -6.08
C LEU A 350 17.48 17.91 -5.28
N LEU A 351 18.54 18.17 -4.51
CA LEU A 351 18.71 19.44 -3.79
C LEU A 351 18.72 20.64 -4.72
N ASN A 352 19.36 20.50 -5.88
CA ASN A 352 19.41 21.56 -6.92
C ASN A 352 18.03 21.79 -7.57
N LYS A 353 17.10 20.85 -7.41
CA LYS A 353 15.69 20.93 -7.84
C LYS A 353 14.74 21.34 -6.71
N GLY A 354 15.26 21.71 -5.53
CA GLY A 354 14.44 22.05 -4.35
C GLY A 354 13.87 20.82 -3.61
N LEU A 355 14.33 19.62 -3.95
CA LEU A 355 13.89 18.35 -3.35
C LEU A 355 14.96 17.80 -2.41
N ARG A 356 14.60 17.00 -1.42
CA ARG A 356 15.52 16.24 -0.58
C ARG A 356 15.20 14.77 -0.65
N SER A 357 16.21 13.92 -0.85
CA SER A 357 16.11 12.49 -0.60
C SER A 357 16.48 12.16 0.85
N ARG A 358 15.92 11.09 1.40
CA ARG A 358 16.45 10.51 2.64
C ARG A 358 17.84 9.95 2.37
N PRO A 359 18.81 10.18 3.27
CA PRO A 359 20.11 9.53 3.17
C PRO A 359 19.97 8.01 3.31
N SER A 360 20.67 7.26 2.47
CA SER A 360 20.83 5.82 2.64
C SER A 360 22.03 5.51 3.53
N THR A 361 21.89 4.56 4.45
CA THR A 361 22.98 4.14 5.32
C THR A 361 23.85 3.11 4.63
N VAL A 362 25.20 3.26 4.70
CA VAL A 362 26.20 2.32 4.22
C VAL A 362 27.10 1.92 5.37
N ILE A 363 27.40 0.62 5.50
CA ILE A 363 28.30 0.09 6.51
C ILE A 363 29.54 -0.46 5.82
N ILE A 364 30.71 0.11 6.13
CA ILE A 364 32.02 -0.34 5.66
C ILE A 364 32.66 -1.18 6.78
N LYS A 365 33.09 -2.41 6.46
CA LYS A 365 33.72 -3.35 7.38
C LYS A 365 35.23 -3.25 7.36
#